data_af7ece21f8d0685cc0a261aaae3cd0a1
#
_entry.id   af7ece21f8d0685cc0a261aaae3cd0a1
#
_cell.length_a   1.000
_cell.length_b   1.000
_cell.length_c   1.000
_cell.angle_alpha   90.00
_cell.angle_beta   90.00
_cell.angle_gamma   90.00
#
_symmetry.space_group_name_H-M   'P 1'
#
loop_
_entity.id
_entity.type
_entity.pdbx_description
1 polymer ?
#
loop_
_entity_poly.entity_id
_entity_poly.type
_entity_poly.pdbx_seq_one_letter_code
_entity_poly.pdbx_strand_id
1 'polypeptide(L)'
;MAKLTKAQAKLHEKAVKLLQCKELSEADTRFVFNHYREDANHINSTAGAFFTPYGLARDFRLHIPLNYKDHVKLIDLCAGIGILSYMAARACDNHNQCSVEITCIEINQDYVDVGKQLLPEATWICSDALDPALLSSLGHFDCAISNPPFGRIHSPYRRKYSSSQFEYMVIEAAASIADAGVFIIPQISAPFVYSGTNNVRWRETGPARLFEQQTGIELDFNVGIDTSQYQADWHGTSPHCEIVCCDFTKRTGQLTMMPLNIGIA
;
A
#
# COMPACT_ATOMS: atom_id res chain seq x y z
N MET A 1 3.19 -23.94 -5.91
CA MET A 1 1.92 -23.24 -5.70
C MET A 1 0.75 -24.14 -6.00
N ALA A 2 -0.32 -23.99 -5.25
CA ALA A 2 -1.54 -24.73 -5.51
C ALA A 2 -2.20 -24.17 -6.79
N LYS A 3 -2.46 -25.05 -7.75
CA LYS A 3 -3.21 -24.72 -8.96
C LYS A 3 -4.61 -24.25 -8.56
N LEU A 4 -5.13 -23.20 -9.22
CA LEU A 4 -6.51 -22.74 -8.98
C LEU A 4 -7.49 -23.92 -9.04
N THR A 5 -8.43 -23.98 -8.11
CA THR A 5 -9.54 -24.91 -8.21
C THR A 5 -10.40 -24.57 -9.42
N LYS A 6 -11.15 -25.55 -9.95
CA LYS A 6 -12.07 -25.31 -11.10
C LYS A 6 -13.08 -24.19 -10.80
N ALA A 7 -13.53 -24.07 -9.55
CA ALA A 7 -14.44 -23.02 -9.14
C ALA A 7 -13.77 -21.64 -9.17
N GLN A 8 -12.57 -21.52 -8.62
CA GLN A 8 -11.79 -20.27 -8.65
C GLN A 8 -11.46 -19.84 -10.09
N ALA A 9 -11.02 -20.75 -10.95
CA ALA A 9 -10.77 -20.47 -12.35
C ALA A 9 -12.02 -19.93 -13.07
N LYS A 10 -13.19 -20.54 -12.85
CA LYS A 10 -14.46 -20.10 -13.43
C LYS A 10 -14.85 -18.68 -12.95
N LEU A 11 -14.62 -18.35 -11.68
CA LEU A 11 -14.89 -17.02 -11.14
C LEU A 11 -13.93 -15.98 -11.71
N HIS A 12 -12.64 -16.31 -11.82
CA HIS A 12 -11.65 -15.46 -12.48
C HIS A 12 -12.00 -15.22 -13.96
N GLU A 13 -12.35 -16.26 -14.72
CA GLU A 13 -12.80 -16.11 -16.12
C GLU A 13 -14.02 -15.19 -16.23
N LYS A 14 -14.96 -15.26 -15.28
CA LYS A 14 -16.10 -14.36 -15.24
C LYS A 14 -15.65 -12.92 -14.96
N ALA A 15 -14.72 -12.71 -14.04
CA ALA A 15 -14.16 -11.39 -13.76
C ALA A 15 -13.48 -10.80 -15.01
N VAL A 16 -12.67 -11.61 -15.73
CA VAL A 16 -12.05 -11.21 -16.99
C VAL A 16 -13.08 -10.86 -18.09
N LYS A 17 -14.19 -11.59 -18.15
CA LYS A 17 -15.28 -11.26 -19.10
C LYS A 17 -15.98 -9.95 -18.76
N LEU A 18 -16.20 -9.67 -17.48
CA LEU A 18 -16.77 -8.38 -17.06
C LEU A 18 -15.89 -7.20 -17.47
N LEU A 19 -14.57 -7.34 -17.36
CA LEU A 19 -13.62 -6.32 -17.83
C LEU A 19 -13.68 -6.05 -19.34
N GLN A 20 -14.36 -6.87 -20.16
CA GLN A 20 -14.60 -6.60 -21.56
C GLN A 20 -15.85 -5.72 -21.79
N CYS A 21 -16.65 -5.47 -20.77
CA CYS A 21 -17.82 -4.59 -20.86
C CYS A 21 -17.35 -3.13 -20.89
N LYS A 22 -18.08 -2.29 -21.62
CA LYS A 22 -17.78 -0.86 -21.75
C LYS A 22 -17.95 -0.10 -20.42
N GLU A 23 -18.90 -0.53 -19.62
CA GLU A 23 -19.21 0.06 -18.31
C GLU A 23 -19.42 -1.07 -17.31
N LEU A 24 -18.90 -0.89 -16.11
CA LEU A 24 -19.08 -1.82 -14.99
C LEU A 24 -20.03 -1.20 -13.98
N SER A 25 -21.03 -1.98 -13.53
CA SER A 25 -21.80 -1.60 -12.35
C SER A 25 -20.95 -1.72 -11.09
N GLU A 26 -21.37 -1.10 -9.99
CA GLU A 26 -20.69 -1.27 -8.69
C GLU A 26 -20.63 -2.75 -8.27
N ALA A 27 -21.68 -3.52 -8.56
CA ALA A 27 -21.70 -4.95 -8.28
C ALA A 27 -20.70 -5.73 -9.14
N ASP A 28 -20.51 -5.36 -10.41
CA ASP A 28 -19.51 -5.96 -11.29
C ASP A 28 -18.09 -5.60 -10.84
N THR A 29 -17.86 -4.34 -10.53
CA THR A 29 -16.58 -3.85 -9.98
C THR A 29 -16.20 -4.60 -8.71
N ARG A 30 -17.14 -4.74 -7.77
CA ARG A 30 -16.94 -5.54 -6.56
C ARG A 30 -16.68 -7.01 -6.87
N PHE A 31 -17.38 -7.58 -7.87
CA PHE A 31 -17.14 -8.95 -8.30
C PHE A 31 -15.73 -9.13 -8.84
N VAL A 32 -15.24 -8.19 -9.66
CA VAL A 32 -13.87 -8.22 -10.19
C VAL A 32 -12.84 -8.15 -9.04
N PHE A 33 -12.97 -7.22 -8.10
CA PHE A 33 -12.05 -7.12 -6.95
C PHE A 33 -12.00 -8.41 -6.12
N ASN A 34 -13.12 -9.12 -5.97
CA ASN A 34 -13.16 -10.37 -5.19
C ASN A 34 -12.65 -11.59 -5.96
N HIS A 35 -12.63 -11.57 -7.29
CA HIS A 35 -12.43 -12.81 -8.06
C HIS A 35 -11.38 -12.71 -9.17
N TYR A 36 -10.88 -11.53 -9.50
CA TYR A 36 -9.70 -11.41 -10.34
C TYR A 36 -8.49 -11.88 -9.56
N ARG A 37 -7.70 -12.79 -10.14
CA ARG A 37 -6.67 -13.55 -9.41
C ARG A 37 -5.28 -13.18 -9.90
N GLU A 38 -4.42 -12.75 -8.97
CA GLU A 38 -2.99 -12.50 -9.20
C GLU A 38 -2.21 -13.77 -9.50
N ASP A 39 -2.66 -14.91 -8.97
CA ASP A 39 -2.01 -16.21 -9.14
C ASP A 39 -2.45 -16.97 -10.40
N ALA A 40 -3.36 -16.40 -11.22
CA ALA A 40 -3.82 -17.03 -12.45
C ALA A 40 -2.73 -17.11 -13.53
N ASN A 41 -1.81 -16.16 -13.59
CA ASN A 41 -0.81 -16.00 -14.64
C ASN A 41 0.63 -16.39 -14.24
N HIS A 42 0.85 -17.14 -13.18
CA HIS A 42 2.15 -17.66 -12.69
C HIS A 42 3.28 -16.63 -12.41
N ILE A 43 3.12 -15.37 -12.78
CA ILE A 43 4.20 -14.37 -12.77
C ILE A 43 4.41 -13.78 -11.37
N ASN A 44 3.37 -13.69 -10.53
CA ASN A 44 3.41 -12.89 -9.31
C ASN A 44 3.67 -13.63 -8.01
N SER A 45 3.57 -14.91 -8.03
CA SER A 45 3.70 -15.73 -6.82
C SER A 45 5.12 -15.79 -6.24
N THR A 46 6.10 -15.38 -7.02
CA THR A 46 7.50 -15.30 -6.59
C THR A 46 7.80 -13.98 -5.86
N ALA A 47 6.98 -12.97 -6.06
CA ALA A 47 7.25 -11.60 -5.57
C ALA A 47 6.56 -11.25 -4.24
N GLY A 48 5.77 -12.17 -3.63
CA GLY A 48 5.05 -11.85 -2.38
C GLY A 48 3.98 -10.76 -2.52
N ALA A 49 3.53 -10.49 -3.75
CA ALA A 49 2.50 -9.52 -4.06
C ALA A 49 1.12 -10.19 -4.03
N PHE A 50 0.23 -9.68 -3.18
CA PHE A 50 -1.12 -10.20 -3.01
C PHE A 50 -2.14 -9.06 -3.03
N PHE A 51 -3.25 -9.25 -3.75
CA PHE A 51 -4.33 -8.27 -3.74
C PHE A 51 -5.01 -8.22 -2.37
N THR A 52 -5.22 -7.00 -1.89
CA THR A 52 -5.89 -6.77 -0.61
C THR A 52 -7.33 -7.28 -0.67
N PRO A 53 -7.80 -8.07 0.31
CA PRO A 53 -9.20 -8.45 0.41
C PRO A 53 -10.14 -7.24 0.44
N TYR A 54 -11.29 -7.35 -0.24
CA TYR A 54 -12.26 -6.26 -0.35
C TYR A 54 -12.71 -5.71 1.01
N GLY A 55 -12.96 -6.60 1.99
CA GLY A 55 -13.34 -6.23 3.34
C GLY A 55 -12.23 -5.43 4.05
N LEU A 56 -10.98 -5.90 3.96
CA LEU A 56 -9.82 -5.21 4.54
C LEU A 56 -9.60 -3.84 3.89
N ALA A 57 -9.69 -3.75 2.57
CA ALA A 57 -9.55 -2.47 1.85
C ALA A 57 -10.63 -1.46 2.25
N ARG A 58 -11.89 -1.93 2.45
CA ARG A 58 -12.99 -1.10 2.93
C ARG A 58 -12.70 -0.51 4.31
N ASP A 59 -12.15 -1.29 5.22
CA ASP A 59 -11.88 -0.83 6.58
C ASP A 59 -10.56 -0.04 6.64
N PHE A 60 -9.57 -0.37 5.82
CA PHE A 60 -8.31 0.37 5.65
C PHE A 60 -8.54 1.86 5.36
N ARG A 61 -9.57 2.21 4.58
CA ARG A 61 -9.90 3.60 4.25
C ARG A 61 -10.10 4.51 5.47
N LEU A 62 -10.49 3.94 6.63
CA LEU A 62 -10.68 4.69 7.88
C LEU A 62 -9.40 5.34 8.40
N HIS A 63 -8.25 4.87 7.96
CA HIS A 63 -6.94 5.44 8.29
C HIS A 63 -6.53 6.59 7.35
N ILE A 64 -7.13 6.69 6.16
CA ILE A 64 -6.77 7.70 5.16
C ILE A 64 -7.32 9.06 5.62
N PRO A 65 -6.51 10.12 5.70
CA PRO A 65 -6.92 11.41 6.24
C PRO A 65 -7.75 12.24 5.24
N LEU A 66 -8.88 11.70 4.77
CA LEU A 66 -9.74 12.32 3.76
C LEU A 66 -10.53 13.53 4.28
N ASN A 67 -10.73 13.65 5.60
CA ASN A 67 -11.60 14.67 6.20
C ASN A 67 -10.86 15.96 6.60
N TYR A 68 -9.56 16.07 6.33
CA TYR A 68 -8.76 17.22 6.78
C TYR A 68 -8.68 18.34 5.75
N LYS A 69 -9.02 18.09 4.49
CA LYS A 69 -8.99 19.05 3.39
C LYS A 69 -10.17 18.85 2.46
N ASP A 70 -10.64 19.91 1.81
CA ASP A 70 -11.69 19.83 0.78
C ASP A 70 -11.21 19.06 -0.46
N HIS A 71 -9.90 19.06 -0.70
CA HIS A 71 -9.26 18.34 -1.80
C HIS A 71 -7.99 17.65 -1.30
N VAL A 72 -7.91 16.34 -1.51
CA VAL A 72 -6.80 15.47 -1.07
C VAL A 72 -6.09 14.88 -2.28
N LYS A 73 -4.78 15.03 -2.34
CA LYS A 73 -3.91 14.34 -3.31
C LYS A 73 -3.40 13.05 -2.70
N LEU A 74 -3.81 11.93 -3.26
CA LEU A 74 -3.48 10.58 -2.79
C LEU A 74 -2.59 9.86 -3.81
N ILE A 75 -1.54 9.20 -3.34
CA ILE A 75 -0.75 8.29 -4.17
C ILE A 75 -0.80 6.87 -3.61
N ASP A 76 -1.09 5.90 -4.50
CA ASP A 76 -1.08 4.47 -4.19
C ASP A 76 0.16 3.82 -4.82
N LEU A 77 1.11 3.45 -3.96
CA LEU A 77 2.36 2.81 -4.37
C LEU A 77 2.19 1.29 -4.35
N CYS A 78 2.48 0.63 -5.47
CA CYS A 78 2.19 -0.80 -5.68
C CYS A 78 0.68 -1.08 -5.69
N ALA A 79 -0.07 -0.31 -6.48
CA ALA A 79 -1.52 -0.25 -6.44
C ALA A 79 -2.24 -1.56 -6.83
N GLY A 80 -1.55 -2.53 -7.45
CA GLY A 80 -2.18 -3.73 -7.99
C GLY A 80 -3.27 -3.35 -9.00
N ILE A 81 -4.49 -3.82 -8.78
CA ILE A 81 -5.67 -3.42 -9.57
C ILE A 81 -6.46 -2.26 -8.93
N GLY A 82 -5.91 -1.59 -7.87
CA GLY A 82 -6.40 -0.33 -7.35
C GLY A 82 -7.47 -0.41 -6.27
N ILE A 83 -7.57 -1.50 -5.52
CA ILE A 83 -8.65 -1.66 -4.54
C ILE A 83 -8.59 -0.65 -3.38
N LEU A 84 -7.39 -0.30 -2.88
CA LEU A 84 -7.23 0.69 -1.81
C LEU A 84 -7.64 2.07 -2.31
N SER A 85 -7.19 2.45 -3.49
CA SER A 85 -7.55 3.69 -4.19
C SER A 85 -9.06 3.78 -4.48
N TYR A 86 -9.68 2.69 -4.94
CA TYR A 86 -11.12 2.61 -5.16
C TYR A 86 -11.90 2.88 -3.87
N MET A 87 -11.50 2.29 -2.75
CA MET A 87 -12.15 2.52 -1.46
C MET A 87 -12.00 3.97 -0.97
N ALA A 88 -10.86 4.61 -1.24
CA ALA A 88 -10.65 6.02 -0.93
C ALA A 88 -11.57 6.92 -1.77
N ALA A 89 -11.67 6.69 -3.08
CA ALA A 89 -12.55 7.44 -3.97
C ALA A 89 -14.03 7.33 -3.53
N ARG A 90 -14.50 6.10 -3.29
CA ARG A 90 -15.90 5.88 -2.86
C ARG A 90 -16.21 6.45 -1.46
N ALA A 91 -15.21 6.63 -0.60
CA ALA A 91 -15.40 7.29 0.69
C ALA A 91 -15.72 8.79 0.52
N CYS A 92 -15.05 9.48 -0.40
CA CYS A 92 -15.31 10.87 -0.71
C CYS A 92 -16.69 11.07 -1.38
N ASP A 93 -17.03 10.22 -2.36
CA ASP A 93 -18.34 10.29 -3.06
C ASP A 93 -19.52 10.20 -2.10
N ASN A 94 -19.44 9.32 -1.09
CA ASN A 94 -20.53 9.08 -0.15
C ASN A 94 -20.75 10.23 0.85
N HIS A 95 -19.77 11.08 1.07
CA HIS A 95 -19.85 12.14 2.08
C HIS A 95 -20.05 13.56 1.50
N ASN A 96 -19.92 13.76 0.18
CA ASN A 96 -20.01 15.06 -0.49
C ASN A 96 -19.17 16.19 0.16
N GLN A 97 -18.16 15.83 0.96
CA GLN A 97 -17.39 16.76 1.79
C GLN A 97 -15.92 16.87 1.36
N CYS A 98 -15.46 15.99 0.49
CA CYS A 98 -14.10 16.03 -0.03
C CYS A 98 -14.05 15.58 -1.49
N SER A 99 -13.02 16.02 -2.21
CA SER A 99 -12.59 15.43 -3.48
C SER A 99 -11.22 14.80 -3.32
N VAL A 100 -10.96 13.72 -4.03
CA VAL A 100 -9.67 13.06 -4.01
C VAL A 100 -9.10 12.93 -5.42
N GLU A 101 -7.88 13.42 -5.61
CA GLU A 101 -7.07 13.19 -6.80
C GLU A 101 -6.14 12.01 -6.55
N ILE A 102 -6.27 10.95 -7.31
CA ILE A 102 -5.57 9.69 -7.07
C ILE A 102 -4.56 9.42 -8.17
N THR A 103 -3.32 9.13 -7.78
CA THR A 103 -2.27 8.60 -8.65
C THR A 103 -1.92 7.18 -8.20
N CYS A 104 -2.03 6.20 -9.10
CA CYS A 104 -1.69 4.80 -8.88
C CYS A 104 -0.40 4.43 -9.62
N ILE A 105 0.58 3.87 -8.91
CA ILE A 105 1.80 3.32 -9.49
C ILE A 105 1.78 1.81 -9.35
N GLU A 106 1.94 1.12 -10.44
CA GLU A 106 1.99 -0.34 -10.50
C GLU A 106 3.00 -0.78 -11.57
N ILE A 107 3.82 -1.79 -11.27
CA ILE A 107 4.86 -2.26 -12.17
C ILE A 107 4.33 -3.20 -13.26
N ASN A 108 3.21 -3.88 -13.00
CA ASN A 108 2.61 -4.84 -13.92
C ASN A 108 1.59 -4.14 -14.82
N GLN A 109 1.89 -4.09 -16.13
CA GLN A 109 1.02 -3.45 -17.11
C GLN A 109 -0.39 -4.06 -17.17
N ASP A 110 -0.53 -5.38 -17.01
CA ASP A 110 -1.84 -6.05 -17.02
C ASP A 110 -2.71 -5.57 -15.85
N TYR A 111 -2.10 -5.28 -14.68
CA TYR A 111 -2.82 -4.75 -13.52
C TYR A 111 -3.18 -3.28 -13.71
N VAL A 112 -2.31 -2.49 -14.33
CA VAL A 112 -2.60 -1.10 -14.71
C VAL A 112 -3.80 -1.07 -15.66
N ASP A 113 -3.85 -1.96 -16.65
CA ASP A 113 -4.94 -1.99 -17.63
C ASP A 113 -6.28 -2.41 -16.99
N VAL A 114 -6.25 -3.34 -16.03
CA VAL A 114 -7.43 -3.68 -15.21
C VAL A 114 -7.83 -2.51 -14.31
N GLY A 115 -6.86 -1.90 -13.64
CA GLY A 115 -7.10 -0.78 -12.72
C GLY A 115 -7.73 0.42 -13.41
N LYS A 116 -7.30 0.76 -14.63
CA LYS A 116 -7.92 1.82 -15.45
C LYS A 116 -9.39 1.58 -15.76
N GLN A 117 -9.83 0.33 -15.80
CA GLN A 117 -11.24 0.00 -16.00
C GLN A 117 -12.04 0.06 -14.71
N LEU A 118 -11.42 -0.30 -13.57
CA LEU A 118 -12.05 -0.32 -12.25
C LEU A 118 -12.13 1.07 -11.61
N LEU A 119 -11.14 1.92 -11.90
CA LEU A 119 -10.99 3.28 -11.36
C LEU A 119 -10.48 4.21 -12.48
N PRO A 120 -11.33 4.53 -13.47
CA PRO A 120 -10.94 5.34 -14.64
C PRO A 120 -10.63 6.80 -14.30
N GLU A 121 -11.12 7.31 -13.17
CA GLU A 121 -10.87 8.66 -12.68
C GLU A 121 -9.46 8.84 -12.09
N ALA A 122 -8.72 7.77 -11.76
CA ALA A 122 -7.36 7.85 -11.27
C ALA A 122 -6.33 7.97 -12.39
N THR A 123 -5.21 8.61 -12.09
CA THR A 123 -4.03 8.61 -12.96
C THR A 123 -3.23 7.34 -12.72
N TRP A 124 -3.07 6.51 -13.75
CA TRP A 124 -2.33 5.24 -13.68
C TRP A 124 -0.99 5.33 -14.39
N ILE A 125 0.08 4.95 -13.68
CA ILE A 125 1.46 4.94 -14.18
C ILE A 125 2.03 3.53 -14.06
N CYS A 126 2.43 2.93 -15.21
CA CYS A 126 3.14 1.65 -15.20
C CYS A 126 4.63 1.91 -14.96
N SER A 127 5.08 1.71 -13.71
CA SER A 127 6.48 1.95 -13.33
C SER A 127 6.82 1.30 -12.00
N ASP A 128 8.13 1.26 -11.66
CA ASP A 128 8.60 0.87 -10.34
C ASP A 128 8.31 1.98 -9.32
N ALA A 129 7.56 1.65 -8.26
CA ALA A 129 7.21 2.56 -7.17
C ALA A 129 8.45 3.07 -6.39
N LEU A 130 9.60 2.46 -6.58
CA LEU A 130 10.85 2.87 -5.95
C LEU A 130 11.74 3.74 -6.84
N ASP A 131 11.35 4.04 -8.09
CA ASP A 131 12.15 4.86 -9.00
C ASP A 131 12.22 6.32 -8.53
N PRO A 132 13.40 6.83 -8.09
CA PRO A 132 13.54 8.19 -7.60
C PRO A 132 13.28 9.25 -8.68
N ALA A 133 13.57 8.94 -9.95
CA ALA A 133 13.35 9.87 -11.05
C ALA A 133 11.87 10.07 -11.29
N LEU A 134 11.10 8.97 -11.30
CA LEU A 134 9.64 9.04 -11.34
C LEU A 134 9.10 9.84 -10.15
N LEU A 135 9.42 9.42 -8.93
CA LEU A 135 8.91 10.06 -7.71
C LEU A 135 9.16 11.57 -7.68
N SER A 136 10.35 11.99 -8.10
CA SER A 136 10.71 13.43 -8.18
C SER A 136 9.87 14.20 -9.18
N SER A 137 9.34 13.54 -10.21
CA SER A 137 8.53 14.18 -11.27
C SER A 137 7.05 14.35 -10.93
N LEU A 138 6.54 13.60 -9.93
CA LEU A 138 5.11 13.56 -9.60
C LEU A 138 4.61 14.72 -8.73
N GLY A 139 5.53 15.47 -8.12
CA GLY A 139 5.18 16.52 -7.16
C GLY A 139 4.91 15.96 -5.76
N HIS A 140 4.05 16.63 -5.00
CA HIS A 140 3.81 16.33 -3.59
C HIS A 140 2.36 15.90 -3.35
N PHE A 141 2.16 14.95 -2.42
CA PHE A 141 0.87 14.37 -2.06
C PHE A 141 0.56 14.61 -0.59
N ASP A 142 -0.73 14.64 -0.25
CA ASP A 142 -1.17 14.75 1.14
C ASP A 142 -1.02 13.41 1.87
N CYS A 143 -1.25 12.31 1.16
CA CYS A 143 -1.12 10.97 1.73
C CYS A 143 -0.65 9.95 0.69
N ALA A 144 0.23 9.05 1.12
CA ALA A 144 0.58 7.85 0.39
C ALA A 144 -0.08 6.62 1.01
N ILE A 145 -0.59 5.71 0.18
CA ILE A 145 -1.12 4.43 0.62
C ILE A 145 -0.40 3.29 -0.10
N SER A 146 -0.34 2.12 0.51
CA SER A 146 0.15 0.91 -0.16
C SER A 146 -0.19 -0.36 0.61
N ASN A 147 -0.39 -1.43 -0.14
CA ASN A 147 -0.17 -2.81 0.30
C ASN A 147 1.01 -3.36 -0.53
N PRO A 148 2.25 -3.06 -0.16
CA PRO A 148 3.41 -3.43 -0.96
C PRO A 148 3.65 -4.94 -0.92
N PRO A 149 4.35 -5.51 -1.88
CA PRO A 149 4.86 -6.87 -1.78
C PRO A 149 5.63 -7.10 -0.48
N PHE A 150 5.38 -8.24 0.19
CA PHE A 150 5.96 -8.54 1.49
C PHE A 150 7.31 -9.24 1.37
N GLY A 151 8.25 -8.84 2.22
CA GLY A 151 9.51 -9.53 2.43
C GLY A 151 10.68 -9.00 1.61
N ARG A 152 11.66 -9.86 1.38
CA ARG A 152 12.94 -9.44 0.78
C ARG A 152 12.85 -9.47 -0.74
N ILE A 153 12.76 -8.30 -1.34
CA ILE A 153 12.78 -8.11 -2.79
C ILE A 153 13.98 -7.24 -3.14
N HIS A 154 14.74 -7.67 -4.13
CA HIS A 154 15.89 -6.92 -4.61
C HIS A 154 15.39 -5.66 -5.36
N SER A 155 15.93 -4.51 -4.97
CA SER A 155 15.72 -3.25 -5.69
C SER A 155 17.07 -2.67 -6.12
N PRO A 156 17.18 -2.11 -7.33
CA PRO A 156 18.38 -1.40 -7.76
C PRO A 156 18.54 -0.05 -7.05
N TYR A 157 17.50 0.47 -6.42
CA TYR A 157 17.49 1.78 -5.79
C TYR A 157 17.99 1.70 -4.34
N ARG A 158 18.91 2.59 -4.00
CA ARG A 158 19.44 2.71 -2.63
C ARG A 158 18.47 3.48 -1.74
N ARG A 159 18.32 3.03 -0.50
CA ARG A 159 17.52 3.65 0.57
C ARG A 159 18.39 3.87 1.81
N LYS A 160 17.93 4.70 2.74
CA LYS A 160 18.61 4.90 4.03
C LYS A 160 18.58 3.62 4.87
N TYR A 161 17.42 2.97 4.87
CA TYR A 161 17.27 1.69 5.56
C TYR A 161 18.10 0.60 4.89
N SER A 162 18.94 -0.05 5.67
CA SER A 162 19.95 -0.99 5.17
C SER A 162 19.42 -2.38 4.83
N SER A 163 18.17 -2.70 5.19
CA SER A 163 17.56 -4.01 4.91
C SER A 163 16.88 -4.06 3.55
N SER A 164 16.67 -5.28 3.06
CA SER A 164 16.00 -5.56 1.79
C SER A 164 14.49 -5.84 1.95
N GLN A 165 13.88 -5.50 3.09
CA GLN A 165 12.44 -5.62 3.30
C GLN A 165 11.71 -4.56 2.47
N PHE A 166 10.95 -5.02 1.48
CA PHE A 166 10.40 -4.15 0.45
C PHE A 166 9.36 -3.17 0.98
N GLU A 167 8.56 -3.59 1.95
CA GLU A 167 7.58 -2.75 2.64
C GLU A 167 8.21 -1.48 3.22
N TYR A 168 9.39 -1.57 3.81
CA TYR A 168 10.10 -0.40 4.34
C TYR A 168 10.68 0.50 3.24
N MET A 169 11.12 -0.10 2.13
CA MET A 169 11.59 0.68 0.98
C MET A 169 10.44 1.53 0.40
N VAL A 170 9.23 0.98 0.34
CA VAL A 170 8.04 1.70 -0.13
C VAL A 170 7.65 2.81 0.85
N ILE A 171 7.68 2.57 2.17
CA ILE A 171 7.42 3.61 3.18
C ILE A 171 8.45 4.74 3.07
N GLU A 172 9.74 4.43 2.89
CA GLU A 172 10.78 5.45 2.71
C GLU A 172 10.59 6.22 1.39
N ALA A 173 10.16 5.56 0.31
CA ALA A 173 9.81 6.21 -0.95
C ALA A 173 8.63 7.18 -0.77
N ALA A 174 7.56 6.73 -0.13
CA ALA A 174 6.39 7.55 0.19
C ALA A 174 6.75 8.80 0.98
N ALA A 175 7.61 8.65 1.99
CA ALA A 175 8.09 9.76 2.81
C ALA A 175 8.88 10.84 2.05
N SER A 176 9.30 10.58 0.82
CA SER A 176 9.97 11.59 -0.02
C SER A 176 8.99 12.48 -0.77
N ILE A 177 7.73 12.09 -0.90
CA ILE A 177 6.73 12.74 -1.76
C ILE A 177 5.37 12.99 -1.10
N ALA A 178 5.18 12.61 0.17
CA ALA A 178 3.90 12.78 0.86
C ALA A 178 4.09 13.30 2.28
N ASP A 179 3.02 13.92 2.84
CA ASP A 179 2.97 14.39 4.23
C ASP A 179 2.63 13.28 5.22
N ALA A 180 1.83 12.31 4.79
CA ALA A 180 1.41 11.17 5.60
C ALA A 180 1.45 9.86 4.79
N GLY A 181 1.39 8.73 5.50
CA GLY A 181 1.30 7.43 4.84
C GLY A 181 0.49 6.41 5.63
N VAL A 182 -0.18 5.50 4.92
CA VAL A 182 -0.92 4.36 5.49
C VAL A 182 -0.56 3.10 4.73
N PHE A 183 -0.09 2.09 5.44
CA PHE A 183 0.45 0.89 4.81
C PHE A 183 -0.04 -0.39 5.47
N ILE A 184 -0.34 -1.40 4.65
CA ILE A 184 -0.49 -2.78 5.11
C ILE A 184 0.88 -3.42 5.05
N ILE A 185 1.41 -3.90 6.18
CA ILE A 185 2.73 -4.53 6.24
C ILE A 185 2.67 -5.85 7.03
N PRO A 186 3.65 -6.76 6.84
CA PRO A 186 3.72 -7.96 7.67
C PRO A 186 3.73 -7.61 9.16
N GLN A 187 2.98 -8.35 9.97
CA GLN A 187 2.93 -8.12 11.42
C GLN A 187 4.32 -8.14 12.06
N ILE A 188 5.27 -8.95 11.52
CA ILE A 188 6.65 -8.99 12.01
C ILE A 188 7.40 -7.68 11.74
N SER A 189 6.99 -6.92 10.72
CA SER A 189 7.57 -5.64 10.32
C SER A 189 6.88 -4.43 11.00
N ALA A 190 5.82 -4.65 11.77
CA ALA A 190 5.17 -3.58 12.54
C ALA A 190 5.83 -3.42 13.93
N PRO A 191 5.85 -2.19 14.50
CA PRO A 191 6.37 -1.95 15.86
C PRO A 191 5.42 -2.42 16.94
N PHE A 192 4.26 -2.97 16.59
CA PHE A 192 3.25 -3.49 17.49
C PHE A 192 2.63 -4.79 16.96
N VAL A 193 1.84 -5.43 17.79
CA VAL A 193 0.93 -6.54 17.45
C VAL A 193 -0.45 -6.17 17.96
N TYR A 194 -1.40 -6.09 17.06
CA TYR A 194 -2.82 -5.84 17.37
C TYR A 194 -3.70 -6.94 16.75
N SER A 195 -3.51 -7.24 15.48
CA SER A 195 -4.32 -8.20 14.75
C SER A 195 -4.21 -9.61 15.35
N GLY A 196 -5.35 -10.21 15.63
CA GLY A 196 -5.45 -11.51 16.31
C GLY A 196 -5.20 -11.44 17.82
N THR A 197 -5.21 -10.26 18.44
CA THR A 197 -5.03 -10.08 19.88
C THR A 197 -6.13 -9.19 20.47
N ASN A 198 -6.31 -9.24 21.80
CA ASN A 198 -7.32 -8.41 22.47
C ASN A 198 -6.87 -6.96 22.72
N ASN A 199 -5.57 -6.69 22.69
CA ASN A 199 -4.99 -5.38 22.98
C ASN A 199 -3.74 -5.15 22.14
N VAL A 200 -3.44 -3.89 21.82
CA VAL A 200 -2.18 -3.52 21.18
C VAL A 200 -1.00 -3.80 22.11
N ARG A 201 0.04 -4.44 21.56
CA ARG A 201 1.31 -4.71 22.27
C ARG A 201 2.45 -4.14 21.44
N TRP A 202 3.15 -3.17 22.01
CA TRP A 202 4.31 -2.57 21.37
C TRP A 202 5.55 -3.44 21.52
N ARG A 203 6.38 -3.42 20.48
CA ARG A 203 7.69 -4.09 20.45
C ARG A 203 8.78 -3.06 20.72
N GLU A 204 9.62 -3.35 21.70
CA GLU A 204 10.76 -2.48 22.03
C GLU A 204 11.95 -2.69 21.11
N THR A 205 12.03 -3.83 20.43
CA THR A 205 13.12 -4.23 19.53
C THR A 205 12.55 -4.82 18.23
N GLY A 206 13.40 -4.95 17.23
CA GLY A 206 13.04 -5.60 15.98
C GLY A 206 13.20 -4.72 14.75
N PRO A 207 12.78 -5.20 13.57
CA PRO A 207 13.01 -4.52 12.30
C PRO A 207 12.43 -3.10 12.25
N ALA A 208 11.22 -2.90 12.81
CA ALA A 208 10.57 -1.58 12.85
C ALA A 208 11.42 -0.56 13.61
N ARG A 209 11.94 -0.93 14.78
CA ARG A 209 12.77 0.00 15.57
C ARG A 209 14.08 0.34 14.88
N LEU A 210 14.68 -0.62 14.19
CA LEU A 210 15.87 -0.36 13.39
C LEU A 210 15.54 0.58 12.20
N PHE A 211 14.40 0.37 11.55
CA PHE A 211 13.93 1.25 10.48
C PHE A 211 13.72 2.69 10.98
N GLU A 212 13.00 2.85 12.09
CA GLU A 212 12.75 4.16 12.71
C GLU A 212 14.07 4.87 13.09
N GLN A 213 15.04 4.13 13.68
CA GLN A 213 16.35 4.68 14.04
C GLN A 213 17.17 5.13 12.83
N GLN A 214 17.12 4.39 11.71
CA GLN A 214 17.91 4.72 10.52
C GLN A 214 17.27 5.82 9.66
N THR A 215 15.95 5.89 9.61
CA THR A 215 15.22 6.78 8.71
C THR A 215 14.63 8.00 9.39
N GLY A 216 14.36 7.92 10.68
CA GLY A 216 13.57 8.91 11.45
C GLY A 216 12.07 8.84 11.13
N ILE A 217 11.59 7.80 10.46
CA ILE A 217 10.18 7.59 10.15
C ILE A 217 9.58 6.71 11.23
N GLU A 218 8.62 7.25 11.97
CA GLU A 218 7.88 6.51 12.99
C GLU A 218 6.71 5.76 12.36
N LEU A 219 6.51 4.51 12.79
CA LEU A 219 5.39 3.68 12.40
C LEU A 219 4.40 3.63 13.57
N ASP A 220 3.22 4.18 13.37
CA ASP A 220 2.26 4.39 14.45
C ASP A 220 1.02 3.52 14.30
N PHE A 221 0.35 3.28 15.43
CA PHE A 221 -0.95 2.66 15.53
C PHE A 221 -2.02 3.75 15.59
N ASN A 222 -3.08 3.60 14.79
CA ASN A 222 -4.18 4.56 14.77
C ASN A 222 -5.49 3.85 15.15
N VAL A 223 -6.45 3.73 14.22
CA VAL A 223 -7.69 2.99 14.46
C VAL A 223 -7.39 1.49 14.49
N GLY A 224 -7.89 0.78 15.51
CA GLY A 224 -7.69 -0.66 15.64
C GLY A 224 -8.54 -1.45 14.63
N ILE A 225 -7.94 -1.84 13.52
CA ILE A 225 -8.53 -2.78 12.57
C ILE A 225 -7.83 -4.13 12.73
N ASP A 226 -8.58 -5.13 13.17
CA ASP A 226 -8.08 -6.50 13.29
C ASP A 226 -8.04 -7.17 11.91
N THR A 227 -6.88 -7.15 11.28
CA THR A 227 -6.68 -7.73 9.94
C THR A 227 -6.82 -9.25 9.92
N SER A 228 -6.76 -9.91 11.09
CA SER A 228 -6.93 -11.37 11.19
C SER A 228 -8.32 -11.84 10.76
N GLN A 229 -9.32 -10.97 10.85
CA GLN A 229 -10.69 -11.25 10.39
C GLN A 229 -10.78 -11.48 8.87
N TYR A 230 -9.79 -11.00 8.11
CA TYR A 230 -9.73 -11.11 6.65
C TYR A 230 -8.76 -12.16 6.15
N GLN A 231 -8.13 -12.95 7.04
CA GLN A 231 -7.11 -13.93 6.66
C GLN A 231 -7.61 -14.99 5.66
N ALA A 232 -8.86 -15.38 5.74
CA ALA A 232 -9.46 -16.34 4.82
C ALA A 232 -9.79 -15.77 3.43
N ASP A 233 -9.81 -14.44 3.31
CA ASP A 233 -10.21 -13.74 2.09
C ASP A 233 -9.03 -13.46 1.15
N TRP A 234 -7.79 -13.66 1.61
CA TRP A 234 -6.61 -13.53 0.77
C TRP A 234 -6.53 -14.66 -0.26
N HIS A 235 -6.03 -14.35 -1.44
CA HIS A 235 -5.90 -15.31 -2.51
C HIS A 235 -4.64 -16.18 -2.35
N GLY A 236 -4.85 -17.48 -2.08
CA GLY A 236 -3.77 -18.48 -2.04
C GLY A 236 -2.73 -18.30 -0.91
N THR A 237 -3.01 -17.43 0.05
CA THR A 237 -2.15 -17.12 1.19
C THR A 237 -3.00 -16.71 2.40
N SER A 238 -2.38 -16.55 3.55
CA SER A 238 -3.03 -16.04 4.78
C SER A 238 -2.02 -15.24 5.59
N PRO A 239 -1.60 -14.05 5.11
CA PRO A 239 -0.56 -13.29 5.78
C PRO A 239 -1.07 -12.73 7.11
N HIS A 240 -0.20 -12.75 8.12
CA HIS A 240 -0.39 -11.93 9.32
C HIS A 240 0.14 -10.54 9.01
N CYS A 241 -0.73 -9.53 8.98
CA CYS A 241 -0.36 -8.16 8.69
C CYS A 241 -0.97 -7.19 9.70
N GLU A 242 -0.43 -5.97 9.72
CA GLU A 242 -0.94 -4.82 10.47
C GLU A 242 -1.10 -3.64 9.53
N ILE A 243 -1.95 -2.67 9.91
CA ILE A 243 -2.03 -1.38 9.27
C ILE A 243 -1.21 -0.40 10.11
N VAL A 244 -0.21 0.24 9.49
CA VAL A 244 0.61 1.26 10.12
C VAL A 244 0.37 2.61 9.49
N CYS A 245 0.39 3.66 10.31
CA CYS A 245 0.30 5.05 9.88
C CYS A 245 1.63 5.76 10.11
N CYS A 246 1.95 6.70 9.24
CA CYS A 246 3.15 7.52 9.33
C CYS A 246 2.78 8.99 9.17
N ASP A 247 3.36 9.84 10.01
CA ASP A 247 3.36 11.29 9.83
C ASP A 247 4.76 11.71 9.35
N PHE A 248 4.90 11.99 8.07
CA PHE A 248 6.19 12.32 7.47
C PHE A 248 6.62 13.78 7.73
N THR A 249 5.71 14.61 8.24
CA THR A 249 6.03 16.01 8.60
C THR A 249 6.83 16.10 9.90
N LYS A 250 6.72 15.08 10.77
CA LYS A 250 7.39 14.99 12.08
C LYS A 250 8.77 14.34 12.04
N ARG A 251 9.47 14.34 10.91
CA ARG A 251 10.82 13.74 10.84
C ARG A 251 11.71 14.25 11.97
N THR A 252 11.84 13.47 13.04
CA THR A 252 12.78 13.72 14.12
C THR A 252 14.20 13.51 13.60
N GLY A 253 14.95 14.66 13.46
CA GLY A 253 16.38 14.61 13.31
C GLY A 253 16.92 14.71 11.91
N GLN A 254 16.86 15.91 11.32
CA GLN A 254 18.07 16.40 10.68
C GLN A 254 19.14 16.46 11.77
N LEU A 255 19.99 15.43 11.85
CA LEU A 255 21.31 15.57 12.44
C LEU A 255 22.02 16.67 11.68
N THR A 256 21.94 17.88 12.23
CA THR A 256 22.81 18.99 11.85
C THR A 256 24.23 18.46 12.10
N MET A 257 24.90 18.06 11.05
CA MET A 257 26.34 17.80 11.09
C MET A 257 26.97 19.11 11.57
N MET A 258 27.30 19.18 12.86
CA MET A 258 28.19 20.23 13.33
C MET A 258 29.49 20.13 12.53
N PRO A 259 29.98 21.24 11.94
CA PRO A 259 31.27 21.21 11.29
C PRO A 259 32.31 20.81 12.34
N LEU A 260 33.06 19.74 12.07
CA LEU A 260 34.27 19.41 12.81
C LEU A 260 35.22 20.60 12.69
N ASN A 261 35.29 21.42 13.75
CA ASN A 261 36.34 22.41 13.91
C ASN A 261 37.67 21.64 14.14
N ILE A 262 38.35 21.35 13.04
CA ILE A 262 39.75 20.91 13.11
C ILE A 262 40.56 22.20 13.39
N GLY A 263 40.74 22.46 14.68
CA GLY A 263 41.75 23.39 15.13
C GLY A 263 43.13 22.85 14.78
N ILE A 264 43.73 23.41 13.76
CA ILE A 264 45.17 23.28 13.52
C ILE A 264 45.87 24.27 14.44
N ALA A 265 46.58 23.78 15.43
CA ALA A 265 47.62 24.49 16.14
C ALA A 265 48.96 23.90 15.75
#